data_b888dd801774c22f1fa00fb012ee1b70
#
_entry.id   b888dd801774c22f1fa00fb012ee1b70
#
_cell.length_a   1.000
_cell.length_b   1.000
_cell.length_c   1.000
_cell.angle_alpha   90.00
_cell.angle_beta   90.00
_cell.angle_gamma   90.00
#
_symmetry.space_group_name_H-M   'P 1'
#
loop_
_entity.id
_entity.type
_entity.pdbx_description
1 polymer ?
#
loop_
_entity_poly.entity_id
_entity_poly.type
_entity_poly.pdbx_seq_one_letter_code
_entity_poly.pdbx_strand_id
1 'polypeptide(L)'
;HGRQLLEVEERGAKTAFILRELRAYSESHFAREEIVMQACGYPELENHKQVHQMLLQKIEALCVSQQQGKLRTTDFAEFLGSWWEDHVRIMDQAITPHCAGKEDLIASALEEFFITQLAQD
;
A
#
# COMPACT_ATOMS: atom_id res chain seq x y z
N HIS A 1 8.94 -35.94 8.72
CA HIS A 1 9.91 -34.89 8.39
C HIS A 1 9.62 -34.22 7.07
N GLY A 2 9.36 -34.98 6.00
CA GLY A 2 9.06 -34.43 4.69
C GLY A 2 7.78 -33.61 4.66
N ARG A 3 6.78 -34.02 5.44
CA ARG A 3 5.51 -33.32 5.52
C ARG A 3 5.64 -31.95 6.17
N GLN A 4 6.46 -31.84 7.21
CA GLN A 4 6.70 -30.57 7.87
C GLN A 4 7.47 -29.60 6.99
N LEU A 5 8.43 -30.09 6.20
CA LEU A 5 9.16 -29.28 5.24
C LEU A 5 8.24 -28.75 4.15
N LEU A 6 7.33 -29.57 3.63
CA LEU A 6 6.35 -29.15 2.63
C LEU A 6 5.42 -28.07 3.19
N GLU A 7 4.97 -28.21 4.43
CA GLU A 7 4.12 -27.22 5.07
C GLU A 7 4.83 -25.89 5.25
N VAL A 8 6.11 -25.89 5.62
CA VAL A 8 6.92 -24.68 5.76
C VAL A 8 7.11 -24.01 4.41
N GLU A 9 7.41 -24.81 3.36
CA GLU A 9 7.58 -24.28 2.02
C GLU A 9 6.27 -23.68 1.47
N GLU A 10 5.15 -24.34 1.72
CA GLU A 10 3.84 -23.83 1.30
C GLU A 10 3.50 -22.52 1.99
N ARG A 11 3.76 -22.41 3.30
CA ARG A 11 3.51 -21.18 4.03
C ARG A 11 4.42 -20.06 3.55
N GLY A 12 5.68 -20.38 3.26
CA GLY A 12 6.63 -19.43 2.70
C GLY A 12 6.18 -18.91 1.35
N ALA A 13 5.70 -19.80 0.48
CA ALA A 13 5.21 -19.43 -0.85
C ALA A 13 3.96 -18.55 -0.76
N LYS A 14 3.05 -18.86 0.17
CA LYS A 14 1.85 -18.05 0.40
C LYS A 14 2.21 -16.67 0.93
N THR A 15 3.13 -16.60 1.87
CA THR A 15 3.59 -15.33 2.43
C THR A 15 4.25 -14.47 1.35
N ALA A 16 5.09 -15.07 0.51
CA ALA A 16 5.72 -14.36 -0.60
C ALA A 16 4.67 -13.82 -1.58
N PHE A 17 3.66 -14.60 -1.89
CA PHE A 17 2.56 -14.18 -2.76
C PHE A 17 1.81 -12.99 -2.15
N ILE A 18 1.43 -13.09 -0.88
CA ILE A 18 0.70 -12.03 -0.18
C ILE A 18 1.52 -10.74 -0.17
N LEU A 19 2.83 -10.83 0.10
CA LEU A 19 3.69 -9.66 0.12
C LEU A 19 3.80 -9.00 -1.24
N ARG A 20 3.91 -9.78 -2.32
CA ARG A 20 3.96 -9.23 -3.67
C ARG A 20 2.65 -8.53 -4.03
N GLU A 21 1.52 -9.14 -3.67
CA GLU A 21 0.21 -8.53 -3.92
C GLU A 21 0.01 -7.27 -3.08
N LEU A 22 0.45 -7.28 -1.83
CA LEU A 22 0.38 -6.11 -0.96
C LEU A 22 1.23 -4.97 -1.52
N ARG A 23 2.43 -5.28 -2.01
CA ARG A 23 3.32 -4.28 -2.59
C ARG A 23 2.69 -3.64 -3.83
N ALA A 24 2.20 -4.46 -4.76
CA ALA A 24 1.57 -3.97 -5.98
C ALA A 24 0.32 -3.16 -5.68
N TYR A 25 -0.52 -3.64 -4.76
CA TYR A 25 -1.71 -2.93 -4.33
C TYR A 25 -1.36 -1.59 -3.70
N SER A 26 -0.38 -1.58 -2.81
CA SER A 26 0.02 -0.37 -2.09
C SER A 26 0.58 0.69 -3.03
N GLU A 27 1.43 0.29 -3.98
CA GLU A 27 1.98 1.22 -4.98
C GLU A 27 0.86 1.89 -5.76
N SER A 28 -0.10 1.12 -6.24
CA SER A 28 -1.24 1.65 -7.01
C SER A 28 -2.17 2.48 -6.14
N HIS A 29 -2.49 2.00 -4.94
CA HIS A 29 -3.38 2.68 -4.01
C HIS A 29 -2.81 4.04 -3.57
N PHE A 30 -1.53 4.06 -3.20
CA PHE A 30 -0.88 5.28 -2.75
C PHE A 30 -0.80 6.31 -3.88
N ALA A 31 -0.49 5.87 -5.09
CA ALA A 31 -0.43 6.77 -6.24
C ALA A 31 -1.80 7.43 -6.50
N ARG A 32 -2.87 6.64 -6.48
CA ARG A 32 -4.22 7.16 -6.67
C ARG A 32 -4.63 8.11 -5.55
N GLU A 33 -4.30 7.75 -4.31
CA GLU A 33 -4.61 8.57 -3.14
C GLU A 33 -3.91 9.93 -3.22
N GLU A 34 -2.64 9.95 -3.66
CA GLU A 34 -1.90 11.19 -3.81
C GLU A 34 -2.51 12.09 -4.89
N ILE A 35 -3.04 11.49 -5.95
CA ILE A 35 -3.73 12.25 -6.99
C ILE A 35 -5.02 12.88 -6.42
N VAL A 36 -5.78 12.12 -5.65
CA VAL A 36 -6.98 12.63 -5.00
C VAL A 36 -6.64 13.77 -4.06
N MET A 37 -5.62 13.60 -3.22
CA MET A 37 -5.17 14.64 -2.29
C MET A 37 -4.73 15.91 -3.01
N GLN A 38 -4.02 15.77 -4.12
CA GLN A 38 -3.59 16.91 -4.90
C GLN A 38 -4.78 17.64 -5.50
N ALA A 39 -5.74 16.90 -6.06
CA ALA A 39 -6.94 17.49 -6.65
C ALA A 39 -7.79 18.21 -5.61
N CYS A 40 -7.82 17.71 -4.36
CA CYS A 40 -8.56 18.33 -3.27
C CYS A 40 -7.82 19.50 -2.61
N GLY A 41 -6.54 19.70 -2.93
CA GLY A 41 -5.73 20.70 -2.25
C GLY A 41 -5.48 20.34 -0.80
N TYR A 42 -5.28 19.05 -0.49
CA TYR A 42 -5.06 18.58 0.88
C TYR A 42 -3.78 19.21 1.45
N PRO A 43 -3.87 19.92 2.59
CA PRO A 43 -2.72 20.69 3.09
C PRO A 43 -1.55 19.83 3.57
N GLU A 44 -1.79 18.57 3.97
CA GLU A 44 -0.76 17.66 4.46
C GLU A 44 -0.27 16.68 3.39
N LEU A 45 -0.43 17.02 2.11
CA LEU A 45 -0.05 16.14 0.99
C LEU A 45 1.41 15.68 1.07
N GLU A 46 2.33 16.61 1.32
CA GLU A 46 3.76 16.25 1.35
C GLU A 46 4.09 15.31 2.50
N ASN A 47 3.51 15.55 3.68
CA ASN A 47 3.69 14.67 4.83
C ASN A 47 3.09 13.28 4.54
N HIS A 48 1.94 13.24 3.89
CA HIS A 48 1.28 11.97 3.56
C HIS A 48 2.09 11.18 2.54
N LYS A 49 2.71 11.85 1.55
CA LYS A 49 3.61 11.20 0.60
C LYS A 49 4.80 10.55 1.31
N GLN A 50 5.35 11.22 2.31
CA GLN A 50 6.45 10.66 3.09
C GLN A 50 6.02 9.41 3.85
N VAL A 51 4.82 9.41 4.40
CA VAL A 51 4.26 8.22 5.06
C VAL A 51 4.13 7.08 4.07
N HIS A 52 3.64 7.35 2.85
CA HIS A 52 3.55 6.34 1.80
C HIS A 52 4.91 5.73 1.49
N GLN A 53 5.94 6.56 1.35
CA GLN A 53 7.29 6.08 1.07
C GLN A 53 7.83 5.21 2.20
N MET A 54 7.59 5.60 3.45
CA MET A 54 8.00 4.81 4.60
C MET A 54 7.31 3.46 4.63
N LEU A 55 6.02 3.42 4.30
CA LEU A 55 5.25 2.17 4.27
C LEU A 55 5.75 1.26 3.15
N LEU A 56 6.03 1.81 1.96
CA LEU A 56 6.57 1.02 0.85
C LEU A 56 7.96 0.46 1.18
N GLN A 57 8.80 1.24 1.85
CA GLN A 57 10.11 0.77 2.30
C GLN A 57 9.98 -0.36 3.31
N LYS A 58 8.98 -0.27 4.19
CA LYS A 58 8.72 -1.32 5.17
C LYS A 58 8.26 -2.60 4.49
N ILE A 59 7.38 -2.48 3.51
CA ILE A 59 6.92 -3.64 2.71
C ILE A 59 8.12 -4.28 2.00
N GLU A 60 9.01 -3.48 1.41
CA GLU A 60 10.20 -3.97 0.74
C GLU A 60 11.11 -4.72 1.73
N ALA A 61 11.30 -4.18 2.93
CA ALA A 61 12.09 -4.84 3.96
C ALA A 61 11.49 -6.19 4.36
N LEU A 62 10.16 -6.27 4.43
CA LEU A 62 9.47 -7.52 4.72
C LEU A 62 9.67 -8.54 3.59
N CYS A 63 9.63 -8.07 2.34
CA CYS A 63 9.89 -8.94 1.18
C CYS A 63 11.31 -9.52 1.23
N VAL A 64 12.30 -8.69 1.55
CA VAL A 64 13.69 -9.13 1.67
C VAL A 64 13.82 -10.15 2.80
N SER A 65 13.23 -9.86 3.96
CA SER A 65 13.25 -10.79 5.10
C SER A 65 12.64 -12.13 4.75
N GLN A 66 11.53 -12.11 4.01
CA GLN A 66 10.86 -13.34 3.59
C GLN A 66 11.76 -14.14 2.63
N GLN A 67 12.41 -13.48 1.69
CA GLN A 67 13.32 -14.13 0.75
C GLN A 67 14.51 -14.77 1.46
N GLN A 68 14.96 -14.17 2.55
CA GLN A 68 16.06 -14.68 3.36
C GLN A 68 15.62 -15.73 4.38
N GLY A 69 14.32 -16.00 4.46
CA GLY A 69 13.78 -16.95 5.44
C GLY A 69 13.79 -16.43 6.86
N LYS A 70 13.85 -15.10 7.05
CA LYS A 70 13.97 -14.47 8.36
C LYS A 70 12.67 -13.80 8.82
N LEU A 71 11.65 -13.78 8.00
CA LEU A 71 10.40 -13.11 8.36
C LEU A 71 9.60 -13.94 9.37
N ARG A 72 9.28 -13.31 10.51
CA ARG A 72 8.41 -13.93 11.51
C ARG A 72 6.96 -13.58 11.22
N THR A 73 6.07 -14.56 11.39
CA THR A 73 4.64 -14.38 11.20
C THR A 73 4.09 -13.23 12.05
N THR A 74 4.60 -13.13 13.30
CA THR A 74 4.18 -12.07 14.21
C THR A 74 4.54 -10.69 13.69
N ASP A 75 5.73 -10.53 13.11
CA ASP A 75 6.15 -9.24 12.54
C ASP A 75 5.28 -8.83 11.37
N PHE A 76 4.93 -9.80 10.53
CA PHE A 76 4.05 -9.54 9.38
C PHE A 76 2.63 -9.17 9.83
N ALA A 77 2.11 -9.89 10.82
CA ALA A 77 0.77 -9.62 11.37
C ALA A 77 0.72 -8.25 12.04
N GLU A 78 1.76 -7.87 12.78
CA GLU A 78 1.84 -6.56 13.40
C GLU A 78 1.87 -5.45 12.35
N PHE A 79 2.64 -5.66 11.28
CA PHE A 79 2.68 -4.68 10.20
C PHE A 79 1.30 -4.50 9.54
N LEU A 80 0.61 -5.60 9.23
CA LEU A 80 -0.71 -5.53 8.61
C LEU A 80 -1.71 -4.81 9.50
N GLY A 81 -1.70 -5.11 10.81
CA GLY A 81 -2.59 -4.44 11.76
C GLY A 81 -2.32 -2.95 11.85
N SER A 82 -1.05 -2.57 11.94
CA SER A 82 -0.64 -1.18 12.00
C SER A 82 -0.98 -0.44 10.70
N TRP A 83 -0.72 -1.08 9.55
CA TRP A 83 -1.02 -0.49 8.24
C TRP A 83 -2.51 -0.18 8.11
N TRP A 84 -3.37 -1.13 8.51
CA TRP A 84 -4.81 -0.94 8.46
C TRP A 84 -5.27 0.16 9.41
N GLU A 85 -4.85 0.11 10.68
CA GLU A 85 -5.34 1.02 11.71
C GLU A 85 -4.81 2.42 11.51
N ASP A 86 -3.51 2.56 11.30
CA ASP A 86 -2.87 3.88 11.28
C ASP A 86 -3.00 4.58 9.93
N HIS A 87 -2.93 3.81 8.84
CA HIS A 87 -2.96 4.43 7.52
C HIS A 87 -4.36 4.39 6.89
N VAL A 88 -4.93 3.19 6.73
CA VAL A 88 -6.18 3.06 5.98
C VAL A 88 -7.34 3.69 6.73
N ARG A 89 -7.46 3.40 8.02
CA ARG A 89 -8.61 3.87 8.79
C ARG A 89 -8.50 5.32 9.24
N ILE A 90 -7.37 5.70 9.82
CA ILE A 90 -7.22 7.02 10.43
C ILE A 90 -6.81 8.07 9.42
N MET A 91 -5.73 7.82 8.69
CA MET A 91 -5.18 8.83 7.77
C MET A 91 -6.09 9.07 6.57
N ASP A 92 -6.67 7.99 6.01
CA ASP A 92 -7.57 8.14 4.86
C ASP A 92 -8.84 8.88 5.26
N GLN A 93 -9.36 8.68 6.48
CA GLN A 93 -10.51 9.43 6.96
C GLN A 93 -10.24 10.92 7.12
N ALA A 94 -8.99 11.30 7.38
CA ALA A 94 -8.61 12.70 7.49
C ALA A 94 -8.70 13.43 6.14
N ILE A 95 -8.57 12.71 5.03
CA ILE A 95 -8.61 13.27 3.69
C ILE A 95 -10.06 13.55 3.24
N THR A 96 -10.99 12.71 3.65
CA THR A 96 -12.38 12.75 3.18
C THR A 96 -13.05 14.12 3.27
N PRO A 97 -12.94 14.88 4.40
CA PRO A 97 -13.57 16.19 4.46
C PRO A 97 -13.05 17.18 3.42
N HIS A 98 -11.81 17.02 2.98
CA HIS A 98 -11.22 17.90 1.97
C HIS A 98 -11.69 17.58 0.56
N CYS A 99 -12.31 16.42 0.36
CA CYS A 99 -12.82 16.00 -0.94
C CYS A 99 -14.22 16.54 -1.23
N ALA A 100 -14.92 16.98 -0.21
CA ALA A 100 -16.30 17.45 -0.36
C ALA A 100 -16.37 18.65 -1.29
N GLY A 101 -17.26 18.60 -2.27
CA GLY A 101 -17.45 19.66 -3.27
C GLY A 101 -16.42 19.67 -4.38
N LYS A 102 -15.51 18.70 -4.43
CA LYS A 102 -14.42 18.65 -5.42
C LYS A 102 -14.46 17.38 -6.26
N GLU A 103 -15.61 16.72 -6.30
CA GLU A 103 -15.78 15.43 -6.97
C GLU A 103 -15.41 15.50 -8.46
N ASP A 104 -15.74 16.59 -9.14
CA ASP A 104 -15.43 16.75 -10.56
C ASP A 104 -13.92 16.86 -10.80
N LEU A 105 -13.22 17.62 -9.95
CA LEU A 105 -11.77 17.75 -10.04
C LEU A 105 -11.07 16.41 -9.80
N ILE A 106 -11.57 15.66 -8.84
CA ILE A 106 -11.02 14.34 -8.49
C ILE A 106 -11.23 13.38 -9.66
N ALA A 107 -12.44 13.36 -10.23
CA ALA A 107 -12.77 12.47 -11.35
C ALA A 107 -11.88 12.77 -12.55
N SER A 108 -11.66 14.05 -12.86
CA SER A 108 -10.78 14.44 -13.97
C SER A 108 -9.34 14.03 -13.74
N ALA A 109 -8.84 14.21 -12.53
CA ALA A 109 -7.47 13.86 -12.17
C ALA A 109 -7.24 12.36 -12.26
N LEU A 110 -8.20 11.56 -11.78
CA LEU A 110 -8.12 10.10 -11.85
C LEU A 110 -8.21 9.60 -13.28
N GLU A 111 -9.05 10.23 -14.10
CA GLU A 111 -9.17 9.88 -15.51
C GLU A 111 -7.84 10.09 -16.24
N GLU A 112 -7.19 11.23 -16.03
CA GLU A 112 -5.86 11.49 -16.59
C GLU A 112 -4.83 10.46 -16.12
N PHE A 113 -4.87 10.10 -14.86
CA PHE A 113 -3.95 9.10 -14.30
C PHE A 113 -4.12 7.76 -15.00
N PHE A 114 -5.36 7.29 -15.17
CA PHE A 114 -5.62 6.00 -15.81
C PHE A 114 -5.24 6.01 -17.29
N ILE A 115 -5.49 7.10 -17.99
CA ILE A 115 -5.10 7.24 -19.38
C ILE A 115 -3.58 7.16 -19.52
N THR A 116 -2.85 7.85 -18.65
CA THR A 116 -1.39 7.84 -18.65
C THR A 116 -0.85 6.43 -18.36
N GLN A 117 -1.46 5.71 -17.43
CA GLN A 117 -1.08 4.33 -17.11
C GLN A 117 -1.27 3.41 -18.32
N LEU A 118 -2.40 3.53 -19.00
CA LEU A 118 -2.68 2.72 -20.18
C LEU A 118 -1.70 3.01 -21.32
N ALA A 119 -1.26 4.25 -21.46
CA ALA A 119 -0.31 4.65 -22.49
C ALA A 119 1.10 4.09 -22.24
N GLN A 120 1.44 3.79 -20.99
CA GLN A 120 2.75 3.23 -20.63
C GLN A 120 2.81 1.72 -20.83
N ASP A 121 1.68 1.07 -20.86
CA ASP A 121 1.58 -0.37 -21.08
C ASP A 121 1.53 -0.69 -22.57
#